data_c4fa6d9b15fcf9876b183f7705768a8e
#
_entry.id   c4fa6d9b15fcf9876b183f7705768a8e
#
_cell.length_a   1.000
_cell.length_b   1.000
_cell.length_c   1.000
_cell.angle_alpha   90.00
_cell.angle_beta   90.00
_cell.angle_gamma   90.00
#
_symmetry.space_group_name_H-M   'P 1'
#
loop_
_entity.id
_entity.type
_entity.pdbx_description
1 polymer ?
#
loop_
_entity_poly.entity_id
_entity_poly.type
_entity_poly.pdbx_seq_one_letter_code
_entity_poly.pdbx_strand_id
1 'polypeptide(L)'
;MKKYLEVENLSFSYAQRKILDKLTFGVDKGELVGVVGPNGAGKSTLLYLLAGLITPQEGEIVLGGKKAKNLSRRRWSKKVAMVFQEIPPDLEIPSRELVAMGRFPHLGRWQREGEIDEEKITWAMEVTSTSRFSDRMFSELSGGEKQRVMIARALAQEPELLLLDEPTSHLDILHQLEIMEILLQLRRGGVAIVAVFHDLNLVSQFCDKSLLLKEGHLLSFGKVEEVMKAEEVEKLLQVEFLETIHPFSLRPFFMPLQKINNNPSRGRVHLICGGGSGSRFMRELLEAGFSLSLGVVNQLDSDEELAKKLGIPIVQEKPFSPFSSSVVEEAYQLAKKADFIVIVPTYWGRGNLPNLDLAERLVKEGKVVLILEEALNPRFDYAEGKAQEKLKKIIEEGGRVVEDLSSYFSSS
;
A
#
# COMPACT_ATOMS: atom_id res chain seq x y z
N MET A 1 18.51 23.12 -6.42
CA MET A 1 19.49 22.31 -7.18
C MET A 1 18.83 21.82 -8.45
N LYS A 2 19.56 21.73 -9.56
CA LYS A 2 19.03 21.27 -10.85
C LYS A 2 18.86 19.75 -10.78
N LYS A 3 17.68 19.22 -11.14
CA LYS A 3 17.39 17.78 -11.12
C LYS A 3 18.21 17.06 -12.20
N TYR A 4 18.45 15.76 -12.01
CA TYR A 4 19.16 14.95 -13.00
C TYR A 4 18.26 14.62 -14.19
N LEU A 5 17.04 14.16 -13.93
CA LEU A 5 15.96 14.09 -14.90
C LEU A 5 14.98 15.24 -14.61
N GLU A 6 14.74 16.07 -15.63
CA GLU A 6 13.73 17.14 -15.57
C GLU A 6 12.70 16.88 -16.66
N VAL A 7 11.44 16.88 -16.29
CA VAL A 7 10.30 16.76 -17.20
C VAL A 7 9.45 18.03 -17.03
N GLU A 8 9.24 18.76 -18.11
CA GLU A 8 8.53 20.05 -18.08
C GLU A 8 7.38 20.05 -19.09
N ASN A 9 6.15 20.26 -18.58
CA ASN A 9 4.92 20.39 -19.36
C ASN A 9 4.73 19.30 -20.42
N LEU A 10 5.08 18.06 -20.08
CA LEU A 10 5.06 16.93 -20.98
C LEU A 10 3.63 16.52 -21.34
N SER A 11 3.27 16.62 -22.61
CA SER A 11 1.96 16.21 -23.14
C SER A 11 2.13 15.22 -24.30
N PHE A 12 1.18 14.26 -24.37
CA PHE A 12 1.18 13.27 -25.42
C PHE A 12 -0.24 12.74 -25.71
N SER A 13 -0.53 12.49 -26.98
CA SER A 13 -1.78 11.89 -27.46
C SER A 13 -1.50 10.77 -28.46
N TYR A 14 -2.27 9.68 -28.40
CA TYR A 14 -2.40 8.74 -29.51
C TYR A 14 -3.58 9.15 -30.36
N ALA A 15 -3.31 9.49 -31.61
CA ALA A 15 -4.31 10.10 -32.51
C ALA A 15 -5.00 11.32 -31.85
N GLN A 16 -6.29 11.24 -31.59
CA GLN A 16 -7.05 12.32 -30.95
C GLN A 16 -7.24 12.14 -29.43
N ARG A 17 -6.81 11.00 -28.87
CA ARG A 17 -6.98 10.71 -27.46
C ARG A 17 -5.76 11.20 -26.68
N LYS A 18 -5.96 12.22 -25.86
CA LYS A 18 -4.94 12.71 -24.93
C LYS A 18 -4.66 11.65 -23.86
N ILE A 19 -3.41 11.32 -23.67
CA ILE A 19 -2.94 10.30 -22.70
C ILE A 19 -2.22 10.93 -21.55
N LEU A 20 -1.38 11.95 -21.81
CA LEU A 20 -0.68 12.72 -20.79
C LEU A 20 -0.89 14.20 -21.05
N ASP A 21 -1.06 14.97 -19.97
CA ASP A 21 -1.32 16.40 -20.05
C ASP A 21 -0.45 17.19 -19.07
N LYS A 22 0.52 17.95 -19.62
CA LYS A 22 1.37 18.93 -18.94
C LYS A 22 2.06 18.39 -17.66
N LEU A 23 2.59 17.16 -17.71
CA LEU A 23 3.31 16.60 -16.58
C LEU A 23 4.61 17.37 -16.34
N THR A 24 4.86 17.73 -15.08
CA THR A 24 6.09 18.40 -14.64
C THR A 24 6.60 17.77 -13.35
N PHE A 25 7.80 17.18 -13.39
CA PHE A 25 8.46 16.58 -12.23
C PHE A 25 9.95 16.45 -12.47
N GLY A 26 10.71 16.09 -11.41
CA GLY A 26 12.15 15.91 -11.53
C GLY A 26 12.71 14.87 -10.57
N VAL A 27 13.70 14.09 -11.06
CA VAL A 27 14.36 13.00 -10.34
C VAL A 27 15.83 13.32 -10.18
N ASP A 28 16.40 13.10 -9.01
CA ASP A 28 17.83 13.25 -8.75
C ASP A 28 18.58 11.94 -9.01
N LYS A 29 19.92 12.00 -9.14
CA LYS A 29 20.75 10.79 -9.17
C LYS A 29 20.61 10.04 -7.85
N GLY A 30 20.53 8.70 -7.95
CA GLY A 30 20.38 7.87 -6.77
C GLY A 30 19.01 8.01 -6.10
N GLU A 31 17.98 8.44 -6.81
CA GLU A 31 16.59 8.40 -6.35
C GLU A 31 15.82 7.26 -7.04
N LEU A 32 14.98 6.58 -6.26
CA LEU A 32 13.98 5.63 -6.74
C LEU A 32 12.59 6.29 -6.64
N VAL A 33 11.98 6.53 -7.80
CA VAL A 33 10.63 7.11 -7.91
C VAL A 33 9.63 6.03 -8.29
N GLY A 34 8.62 5.82 -7.44
CA GLY A 34 7.50 4.93 -7.71
C GLY A 34 6.37 5.67 -8.43
N VAL A 35 5.96 5.18 -9.60
CA VAL A 35 4.79 5.69 -10.33
C VAL A 35 3.59 4.82 -10.02
N VAL A 36 2.53 5.44 -9.49
CA VAL A 36 1.29 4.79 -9.10
C VAL A 36 0.11 5.42 -9.83
N GLY A 37 -0.85 4.60 -10.18
CA GLY A 37 -2.10 5.05 -10.81
C GLY A 37 -2.93 3.89 -11.34
N PRO A 38 -4.22 4.10 -11.59
CA PRO A 38 -5.09 3.08 -12.14
C PRO A 38 -4.65 2.64 -13.56
N ASN A 39 -5.22 1.51 -14.03
CA ASN A 39 -4.97 1.06 -15.39
C ASN A 39 -5.47 2.11 -16.40
N GLY A 40 -4.69 2.36 -17.44
CA GLY A 40 -5.00 3.40 -18.43
C GLY A 40 -4.64 4.83 -18.01
N ALA A 41 -4.06 5.07 -16.83
CA ALA A 41 -3.64 6.41 -16.40
C ALA A 41 -2.50 7.03 -17.23
N GLY A 42 -1.81 6.24 -18.08
CA GLY A 42 -0.71 6.70 -18.92
C GLY A 42 0.68 6.35 -18.41
N LYS A 43 0.80 5.46 -17.40
CA LYS A 43 2.09 5.09 -16.75
C LYS A 43 3.12 4.55 -17.75
N SER A 44 2.78 3.53 -18.52
CA SER A 44 3.68 2.96 -19.55
C SER A 44 4.00 3.97 -20.66
N THR A 45 3.02 4.81 -21.06
CA THR A 45 3.26 5.90 -22.02
C THR A 45 4.27 6.91 -21.50
N LEU A 46 4.22 7.25 -20.21
CA LEU A 46 5.22 8.09 -19.56
C LEU A 46 6.61 7.44 -19.66
N LEU A 47 6.74 6.16 -19.32
CA LEU A 47 8.01 5.45 -19.44
C LEU A 47 8.52 5.40 -20.89
N TYR A 48 7.64 5.19 -21.88
CA TYR A 48 8.05 5.18 -23.31
C TYR A 48 8.55 6.55 -23.78
N LEU A 49 7.96 7.64 -23.28
CA LEU A 49 8.46 9.00 -23.55
C LEU A 49 9.83 9.22 -22.91
N LEU A 50 10.01 8.82 -21.65
CA LEU A 50 11.28 8.92 -20.95
C LEU A 50 12.36 8.04 -21.60
N ALA A 51 11.99 6.87 -22.10
CA ALA A 51 12.89 5.98 -22.84
C ALA A 51 13.27 6.51 -24.24
N GLY A 52 12.57 7.52 -24.76
CA GLY A 52 12.74 8.03 -26.12
C GLY A 52 12.22 7.09 -27.20
N LEU A 53 11.35 6.15 -26.85
CA LEU A 53 10.68 5.23 -27.79
C LEU A 53 9.62 5.95 -28.61
N ILE A 54 8.93 6.89 -27.97
CA ILE A 54 7.98 7.82 -28.59
C ILE A 54 8.40 9.26 -28.27
N THR A 55 7.98 10.19 -29.15
CA THR A 55 8.37 11.61 -29.04
C THR A 55 7.22 12.40 -28.43
N PRO A 56 7.46 13.25 -27.42
CA PRO A 56 6.43 14.11 -26.87
C PRO A 56 5.93 15.13 -27.90
N GLN A 57 4.64 15.45 -27.85
CA GLN A 57 4.04 16.48 -28.70
C GLN A 57 4.30 17.87 -28.13
N GLU A 58 4.27 18.00 -26.80
CA GLU A 58 4.58 19.23 -26.08
C GLU A 58 5.48 18.95 -24.89
N GLY A 59 6.20 19.97 -24.43
CA GLY A 59 7.09 19.89 -23.30
C GLY A 59 8.49 19.38 -23.63
N GLU A 60 9.28 19.18 -22.57
CA GLU A 60 10.68 18.78 -22.71
C GLU A 60 11.09 17.73 -21.68
N ILE A 61 12.01 16.85 -22.10
CA ILE A 61 12.68 15.88 -21.23
C ILE A 61 14.17 16.22 -21.28
N VAL A 62 14.77 16.46 -20.10
CA VAL A 62 16.18 16.79 -19.94
C VAL A 62 16.82 15.76 -19.02
N LEU A 63 17.92 15.16 -19.41
CA LEU A 63 18.70 14.23 -18.62
C LEU A 63 20.16 14.67 -18.53
N GLY A 64 20.63 14.91 -17.30
CA GLY A 64 21.98 15.43 -17.06
C GLY A 64 22.27 16.74 -17.81
N GLY A 65 21.28 17.63 -17.88
CA GLY A 65 21.36 18.92 -18.56
C GLY A 65 21.27 18.83 -20.10
N LYS A 66 21.03 17.67 -20.68
CA LYS A 66 20.89 17.46 -22.14
C LYS A 66 19.44 17.14 -22.50
N LYS A 67 18.85 17.95 -23.41
CA LYS A 67 17.49 17.73 -23.90
C LYS A 67 17.42 16.47 -24.76
N ALA A 68 16.43 15.62 -24.53
CA ALA A 68 16.23 14.36 -25.27
C ALA A 68 16.18 14.60 -26.79
N LYS A 69 15.45 15.63 -27.23
CA LYS A 69 15.33 16.00 -28.65
C LYS A 69 16.64 16.35 -29.36
N ASN A 70 17.68 16.71 -28.60
CA ASN A 70 19.00 17.09 -29.12
C ASN A 70 19.98 15.93 -29.20
N LEU A 71 19.57 14.74 -28.73
CA LEU A 71 20.39 13.53 -28.75
C LEU A 71 19.88 12.54 -29.80
N SER A 72 20.78 11.88 -30.49
CA SER A 72 20.41 10.74 -31.33
C SER A 72 19.88 9.60 -30.46
N ARG A 73 18.98 8.77 -31.01
CA ARG A 73 18.46 7.58 -30.30
C ARG A 73 19.55 6.74 -29.66
N ARG A 74 20.67 6.52 -30.40
CA ARG A 74 21.83 5.78 -29.89
C ARG A 74 22.50 6.46 -28.70
N ARG A 75 22.61 7.80 -28.69
CA ARG A 75 23.18 8.54 -27.56
C ARG A 75 22.25 8.55 -26.35
N TRP A 76 20.95 8.58 -26.61
CA TRP A 76 19.94 8.48 -25.55
C TRP A 76 19.96 7.09 -24.94
N SER A 77 19.93 6.03 -25.76
CA SER A 77 19.96 4.63 -25.28
C SER A 77 21.25 4.23 -24.56
N LYS A 78 22.34 4.98 -24.65
CA LYS A 78 23.51 4.79 -23.76
C LYS A 78 23.27 5.29 -22.33
N LYS A 79 22.24 6.10 -22.10
CA LYS A 79 21.96 6.73 -20.81
C LYS A 79 20.70 6.22 -20.16
N VAL A 80 19.77 5.75 -20.95
CA VAL A 80 18.44 5.33 -20.49
C VAL A 80 18.21 3.89 -20.91
N ALA A 81 17.98 3.01 -19.94
CA ALA A 81 17.55 1.65 -20.19
C ALA A 81 16.12 1.44 -19.69
N MET A 82 15.41 0.53 -20.32
CA MET A 82 14.04 0.20 -19.94
C MET A 82 13.83 -1.31 -19.87
N VAL A 83 13.15 -1.73 -18.81
CA VAL A 83 12.60 -3.07 -18.63
C VAL A 83 11.09 -2.99 -18.85
N PHE A 84 10.58 -3.76 -19.80
CA PHE A 84 9.18 -3.79 -20.16
C PHE A 84 8.41 -4.76 -19.25
N GLN A 85 7.12 -4.53 -19.12
CA GLN A 85 6.20 -5.41 -18.38
C GLN A 85 6.10 -6.80 -19.03
N GLU A 86 5.95 -6.84 -20.36
CA GLU A 86 5.85 -8.10 -21.10
C GLU A 86 7.24 -8.65 -21.38
N ILE A 87 7.50 -9.85 -20.92
CA ILE A 87 8.71 -10.62 -21.18
C ILE A 87 8.36 -11.64 -22.27
N PRO A 88 9.08 -11.64 -23.42
CA PRO A 88 8.85 -12.65 -24.44
C PRO A 88 9.02 -14.07 -23.86
N PRO A 89 7.97 -14.92 -23.88
CA PRO A 89 8.01 -16.20 -23.17
C PRO A 89 8.95 -17.23 -23.83
N ASP A 90 9.11 -17.17 -25.15
CA ASP A 90 9.68 -18.24 -25.98
C ASP A 90 11.04 -17.87 -26.61
N LEU A 91 11.84 -17.05 -25.92
CA LEU A 91 13.19 -16.75 -26.41
C LEU A 91 14.14 -17.94 -26.14
N GLU A 92 14.46 -18.67 -27.19
CA GLU A 92 15.42 -19.77 -27.15
C GLU A 92 16.85 -19.26 -27.35
N ILE A 93 17.35 -18.47 -26.44
CA ILE A 93 18.72 -17.97 -26.38
C ILE A 93 19.29 -18.13 -24.98
N PRO A 94 20.57 -18.38 -24.80
CA PRO A 94 21.21 -18.39 -23.49
C PRO A 94 21.04 -17.06 -22.77
N SER A 95 20.83 -17.13 -21.46
CA SER A 95 20.58 -15.92 -20.64
C SER A 95 21.72 -14.90 -20.77
N ARG A 96 22.97 -15.36 -20.85
CA ARG A 96 24.13 -14.49 -21.03
C ARG A 96 24.09 -13.73 -22.35
N GLU A 97 23.70 -14.39 -23.46
CA GLU A 97 23.57 -13.72 -24.76
C GLU A 97 22.48 -12.66 -24.73
N LEU A 98 21.35 -12.93 -24.02
CA LEU A 98 20.32 -11.92 -23.84
C LEU A 98 20.84 -10.71 -23.06
N VAL A 99 21.63 -10.92 -21.99
CA VAL A 99 22.26 -9.83 -21.24
C VAL A 99 23.25 -9.05 -22.12
N ALA A 100 24.03 -9.75 -22.94
CA ALA A 100 25.00 -9.15 -23.89
C ALA A 100 24.35 -8.19 -24.89
N MET A 101 23.08 -8.44 -25.29
CA MET A 101 22.34 -7.50 -26.14
C MET A 101 22.18 -6.10 -25.49
N GLY A 102 22.31 -5.97 -24.19
CA GLY A 102 22.38 -4.69 -23.49
C GLY A 102 23.55 -3.81 -23.94
N ARG A 103 24.60 -4.40 -24.50
CA ARG A 103 25.77 -3.67 -25.00
C ARG A 103 25.58 -3.05 -26.39
N PHE A 104 24.54 -3.40 -27.15
CA PHE A 104 24.30 -2.91 -28.52
C PHE A 104 24.43 -1.39 -28.72
N PRO A 105 23.95 -0.52 -27.81
CA PRO A 105 24.16 0.93 -27.95
C PRO A 105 25.65 1.34 -27.94
N HIS A 106 26.52 0.54 -27.33
CA HIS A 106 27.96 0.81 -27.21
C HIS A 106 28.77 0.29 -28.40
N LEU A 107 28.31 -0.82 -29.02
CA LEU A 107 29.02 -1.45 -30.14
C LEU A 107 28.85 -0.69 -31.45
N GLY A 108 29.88 -0.63 -32.26
CA GLY A 108 29.85 -0.16 -33.66
C GLY A 108 29.06 -1.13 -34.55
N ARG A 109 28.73 -0.68 -35.78
CA ARG A 109 27.87 -1.45 -36.71
C ARG A 109 28.37 -2.88 -37.02
N TRP A 110 29.70 -3.08 -36.94
CA TRP A 110 30.37 -4.36 -37.21
C TRP A 110 31.35 -4.74 -36.10
N GLN A 111 31.22 -4.09 -34.94
CA GLN A 111 32.09 -4.33 -33.79
C GLN A 111 31.53 -5.53 -33.01
N ARG A 112 32.42 -6.48 -32.69
CA ARG A 112 32.14 -7.54 -31.71
C ARG A 112 32.37 -7.02 -30.30
N GLU A 113 31.81 -7.69 -29.33
CA GLU A 113 32.06 -7.46 -27.91
C GLU A 113 33.56 -7.57 -27.61
N GLY A 114 34.06 -6.65 -26.80
CA GLY A 114 35.43 -6.64 -26.29
C GLY A 114 35.48 -6.94 -24.79
N GLU A 115 36.69 -6.95 -24.24
CA GLU A 115 36.91 -7.24 -22.81
C GLU A 115 36.05 -6.34 -21.88
N ILE A 116 35.92 -5.05 -22.20
CA ILE A 116 35.09 -4.10 -21.45
C ILE A 116 33.61 -4.53 -21.45
N ASP A 117 33.11 -4.99 -22.61
CA ASP A 117 31.74 -5.43 -22.73
C ASP A 117 31.50 -6.69 -21.90
N GLU A 118 32.46 -7.63 -21.90
CA GLU A 118 32.44 -8.83 -21.08
C GLU A 118 32.44 -8.53 -19.58
N GLU A 119 33.26 -7.57 -19.13
CA GLU A 119 33.24 -7.11 -17.73
C GLU A 119 31.89 -6.56 -17.34
N LYS A 120 31.22 -5.77 -18.21
CA LYS A 120 29.92 -5.17 -17.94
C LYS A 120 28.78 -6.20 -17.92
N ILE A 121 28.84 -7.19 -18.82
CA ILE A 121 27.88 -8.31 -18.82
C ILE A 121 28.02 -9.11 -17.53
N THR A 122 29.25 -9.48 -17.16
CA THR A 122 29.52 -10.22 -15.92
C THR A 122 29.06 -9.47 -14.70
N TRP A 123 29.43 -8.19 -14.57
CA TRP A 123 28.98 -7.33 -13.48
C TRP A 123 27.44 -7.24 -13.38
N ALA A 124 26.75 -7.07 -14.52
CA ALA A 124 25.29 -6.98 -14.54
C ALA A 124 24.64 -8.29 -14.06
N MET A 125 25.22 -9.43 -14.46
CA MET A 125 24.72 -10.74 -14.01
C MET A 125 25.01 -11.01 -12.53
N GLU A 126 26.14 -10.55 -12.02
CA GLU A 126 26.48 -10.65 -10.59
C GLU A 126 25.53 -9.82 -9.72
N VAL A 127 25.32 -8.54 -10.07
CA VAL A 127 24.42 -7.62 -9.35
C VAL A 127 23.00 -8.17 -9.27
N THR A 128 22.54 -8.86 -10.31
CA THR A 128 21.19 -9.43 -10.38
C THR A 128 21.13 -10.90 -9.94
N SER A 129 22.25 -11.48 -9.45
CA SER A 129 22.37 -12.88 -9.03
C SER A 129 21.92 -13.87 -10.14
N THR A 130 22.20 -13.54 -11.40
CA THR A 130 21.84 -14.35 -12.58
C THR A 130 22.99 -15.13 -13.18
N SER A 131 24.22 -14.98 -12.68
CA SER A 131 25.43 -15.68 -13.18
C SER A 131 25.26 -17.21 -13.23
N ARG A 132 24.52 -17.78 -12.28
CA ARG A 132 24.19 -19.22 -12.24
C ARG A 132 23.29 -19.70 -13.38
N PHE A 133 22.67 -18.77 -14.11
CA PHE A 133 21.79 -19.06 -15.25
C PHE A 133 22.45 -18.75 -16.60
N SER A 134 23.72 -18.39 -16.60
CA SER A 134 24.46 -17.93 -17.78
C SER A 134 24.19 -18.77 -19.03
N ASP A 135 24.34 -20.07 -18.92
CA ASP A 135 24.24 -21.02 -20.02
C ASP A 135 22.82 -21.61 -20.19
N ARG A 136 21.88 -21.31 -19.28
CA ARG A 136 20.51 -21.78 -19.40
C ARG A 136 19.73 -20.97 -20.44
N MET A 137 18.87 -21.64 -21.19
CA MET A 137 17.95 -20.98 -22.10
C MET A 137 17.00 -20.07 -21.33
N PHE A 138 16.76 -18.88 -21.84
CA PHE A 138 15.88 -17.92 -21.18
C PHE A 138 14.44 -18.46 -21.03
N SER A 139 13.96 -19.25 -22.01
CA SER A 139 12.66 -19.92 -21.97
C SER A 139 12.49 -20.85 -20.76
N GLU A 140 13.57 -21.48 -20.28
CA GLU A 140 13.58 -22.44 -19.17
C GLU A 140 13.53 -21.79 -17.77
N LEU A 141 13.67 -20.49 -17.69
CA LEU A 141 13.71 -19.77 -16.43
C LEU A 141 12.31 -19.55 -15.84
N SER A 142 12.22 -19.52 -14.52
CA SER A 142 11.02 -19.06 -13.82
C SER A 142 10.74 -17.56 -14.09
N GLY A 143 9.54 -17.09 -13.78
CA GLY A 143 9.17 -15.69 -13.97
C GLY A 143 10.11 -14.71 -13.27
N GLY A 144 10.45 -14.99 -12.01
CA GLY A 144 11.38 -14.14 -11.24
C GLY A 144 12.82 -14.19 -11.76
N GLU A 145 13.28 -15.36 -12.23
CA GLU A 145 14.59 -15.50 -12.88
C GLU A 145 14.64 -14.73 -14.21
N LYS A 146 13.58 -14.84 -15.05
CA LYS A 146 13.43 -14.07 -16.29
C LYS A 146 13.50 -12.57 -16.02
N GLN A 147 12.78 -12.11 -15.00
CA GLN A 147 12.76 -10.69 -14.62
C GLN A 147 14.17 -10.20 -14.24
N ARG A 148 14.91 -10.96 -13.42
CA ARG A 148 16.30 -10.59 -13.05
C ARG A 148 17.24 -10.57 -14.26
N VAL A 149 17.10 -11.50 -15.20
CA VAL A 149 17.88 -11.50 -16.46
C VAL A 149 17.54 -10.27 -17.31
N MET A 150 16.26 -9.86 -17.38
CA MET A 150 15.87 -8.63 -18.10
C MET A 150 16.43 -7.36 -17.42
N ILE A 151 16.49 -7.33 -16.10
CA ILE A 151 17.18 -6.25 -15.37
C ILE A 151 18.68 -6.30 -15.64
N ALA A 152 19.32 -7.48 -15.62
CA ALA A 152 20.75 -7.62 -15.98
C ALA A 152 21.04 -7.08 -17.39
N ARG A 153 20.20 -7.41 -18.37
CA ARG A 153 20.30 -6.86 -19.73
C ARG A 153 20.23 -5.32 -19.73
N ALA A 154 19.31 -4.74 -18.97
CA ALA A 154 19.20 -3.30 -18.85
C ALA A 154 20.45 -2.68 -18.17
N LEU A 155 21.03 -3.35 -17.17
CA LEU A 155 22.23 -2.91 -16.46
C LEU A 155 23.50 -3.03 -17.31
N ALA A 156 23.61 -4.05 -18.15
CA ALA A 156 24.72 -4.18 -19.09
C ALA A 156 24.86 -2.98 -20.04
N GLN A 157 23.77 -2.22 -20.20
CA GLN A 157 23.76 -0.95 -20.96
C GLN A 157 24.43 0.21 -20.20
N GLU A 158 24.78 0.07 -18.92
CA GLU A 158 25.33 1.11 -18.02
C GLU A 158 24.43 2.38 -17.97
N PRO A 159 23.15 2.24 -17.66
CA PRO A 159 22.24 3.37 -17.71
C PRO A 159 22.48 4.35 -16.56
N GLU A 160 22.31 5.64 -16.84
CA GLU A 160 22.22 6.70 -15.84
C GLU A 160 20.79 6.87 -15.32
N LEU A 161 19.78 6.43 -16.12
CA LEU A 161 18.36 6.35 -15.78
C LEU A 161 17.83 4.96 -16.14
N LEU A 162 17.31 4.25 -15.16
CA LEU A 162 16.66 2.95 -15.32
C LEU A 162 15.14 3.12 -15.21
N LEU A 163 14.41 2.65 -16.21
CA LEU A 163 12.96 2.68 -16.28
C LEU A 163 12.45 1.24 -16.19
N LEU A 164 11.46 1.01 -15.31
CA LEU A 164 10.88 -0.32 -15.14
C LEU A 164 9.34 -0.22 -15.18
N ASP A 165 8.75 -1.00 -16.05
CA ASP A 165 7.29 -1.11 -16.17
C ASP A 165 6.84 -2.37 -15.42
N GLU A 166 6.27 -2.20 -14.22
CA GLU A 166 5.76 -3.24 -13.34
C GLU A 166 6.77 -4.39 -13.05
N PRO A 167 7.96 -4.08 -12.53
CA PRO A 167 9.03 -5.07 -12.38
C PRO A 167 8.73 -6.19 -11.37
N THR A 168 7.72 -6.02 -10.53
CA THR A 168 7.34 -6.97 -9.47
C THR A 168 6.02 -7.69 -9.73
N SER A 169 5.37 -7.42 -10.87
CA SER A 169 4.07 -8.02 -11.22
C SER A 169 4.22 -9.53 -11.48
N HIS A 170 3.23 -10.28 -11.02
CA HIS A 170 3.16 -11.76 -11.16
C HIS A 170 4.28 -12.54 -10.47
N LEU A 171 5.04 -11.90 -9.57
CA LEU A 171 6.08 -12.54 -8.78
C LEU A 171 5.57 -12.85 -7.37
N ASP A 172 6.06 -13.91 -6.78
CA ASP A 172 5.87 -14.16 -5.35
C ASP A 172 6.66 -13.14 -4.50
N ILE A 173 6.35 -13.09 -3.20
CA ILE A 173 6.92 -12.12 -2.27
C ILE A 173 8.45 -12.16 -2.22
N LEU A 174 9.05 -13.37 -2.27
CA LEU A 174 10.50 -13.53 -2.23
C LEU A 174 11.15 -12.85 -3.44
N HIS A 175 10.66 -13.15 -4.64
CA HIS A 175 11.20 -12.57 -5.87
C HIS A 175 10.93 -11.06 -5.96
N GLN A 176 9.79 -10.58 -5.44
CA GLN A 176 9.52 -9.13 -5.34
C GLN A 176 10.58 -8.44 -4.49
N LEU A 177 10.91 -8.98 -3.31
CA LEU A 177 11.92 -8.43 -2.42
C LEU A 177 13.32 -8.47 -3.03
N GLU A 178 13.70 -9.56 -3.71
CA GLU A 178 14.96 -9.65 -4.44
C GLU A 178 15.10 -8.54 -5.51
N ILE A 179 14.03 -8.26 -6.27
CA ILE A 179 14.01 -7.16 -7.23
C ILE A 179 14.19 -5.81 -6.51
N MET A 180 13.44 -5.59 -5.40
CA MET A 180 13.57 -4.33 -4.65
C MET A 180 14.98 -4.13 -4.09
N GLU A 181 15.64 -5.18 -3.60
CA GLU A 181 17.02 -5.14 -3.14
C GLU A 181 17.99 -4.73 -4.25
N ILE A 182 17.84 -5.30 -5.45
CA ILE A 182 18.62 -4.90 -6.64
C ILE A 182 18.41 -3.41 -6.93
N LEU A 183 17.16 -2.92 -6.95
CA LEU A 183 16.86 -1.51 -7.19
C LEU A 183 17.49 -0.59 -6.15
N LEU A 184 17.43 -0.99 -4.85
CA LEU A 184 18.06 -0.25 -3.76
C LEU A 184 19.59 -0.20 -3.88
N GLN A 185 20.21 -1.29 -4.31
CA GLN A 185 21.67 -1.33 -4.57
C GLN A 185 22.05 -0.38 -5.72
N LEU A 186 21.31 -0.39 -6.81
CA LEU A 186 21.53 0.49 -7.96
C LEU A 186 21.34 1.97 -7.59
N ARG A 187 20.29 2.27 -6.81
CA ARG A 187 20.05 3.60 -6.26
C ARG A 187 21.25 4.10 -5.45
N ARG A 188 21.79 3.26 -4.55
CA ARG A 188 23.01 3.60 -3.79
C ARG A 188 24.22 3.82 -4.70
N GLY A 189 24.29 3.13 -5.83
CA GLY A 189 25.29 3.32 -6.88
C GLY A 189 25.10 4.59 -7.72
N GLY A 190 24.07 5.39 -7.43
CA GLY A 190 23.82 6.68 -8.11
C GLY A 190 22.98 6.60 -9.37
N VAL A 191 22.38 5.45 -9.70
CA VAL A 191 21.44 5.31 -10.81
C VAL A 191 20.12 5.97 -10.43
N ALA A 192 19.60 6.85 -11.31
CA ALA A 192 18.24 7.36 -11.18
C ALA A 192 17.26 6.28 -11.66
N ILE A 193 16.18 6.03 -10.89
CA ILE A 193 15.25 4.95 -11.20
C ILE A 193 13.82 5.50 -11.20
N VAL A 194 13.05 5.19 -12.24
CA VAL A 194 11.61 5.43 -12.30
C VAL A 194 10.92 4.10 -12.60
N ALA A 195 10.12 3.62 -11.65
CA ALA A 195 9.46 2.33 -11.75
C ALA A 195 7.96 2.43 -11.51
N VAL A 196 7.18 1.78 -12.35
CA VAL A 196 5.73 1.65 -12.17
C VAL A 196 5.45 0.49 -11.22
N PHE A 197 4.59 0.71 -10.24
CA PHE A 197 4.17 -0.33 -9.30
C PHE A 197 2.65 -0.36 -9.17
N HIS A 198 2.10 -1.55 -8.94
CA HIS A 198 0.72 -1.75 -8.52
C HIS A 198 0.58 -1.79 -7.00
N ASP A 199 1.58 -2.32 -6.31
CA ASP A 199 1.57 -2.42 -4.85
C ASP A 199 1.99 -1.09 -4.22
N LEU A 200 1.04 -0.44 -3.54
CA LEU A 200 1.24 0.80 -2.81
C LEU A 200 2.26 0.65 -1.69
N ASN A 201 2.26 -0.51 -1.03
CA ASN A 201 3.14 -0.75 0.11
C ASN A 201 4.59 -0.93 -0.33
N LEU A 202 4.85 -1.51 -1.52
CA LEU A 202 6.19 -1.51 -2.11
C LEU A 202 6.68 -0.09 -2.38
N VAL A 203 5.83 0.77 -2.97
CA VAL A 203 6.20 2.18 -3.20
C VAL A 203 6.46 2.90 -1.89
N SER A 204 5.54 2.76 -0.93
CA SER A 204 5.68 3.38 0.38
C SER A 204 6.96 2.94 1.09
N GLN A 205 7.28 1.65 1.09
CA GLN A 205 8.40 1.11 1.85
C GLN A 205 9.77 1.35 1.20
N PHE A 206 9.86 1.35 -0.12
CA PHE A 206 11.14 1.28 -0.82
C PHE A 206 11.48 2.52 -1.65
N CYS A 207 10.50 3.30 -2.12
CA CYS A 207 10.77 4.48 -2.95
C CYS A 207 11.12 5.71 -2.12
N ASP A 208 11.91 6.62 -2.69
CA ASP A 208 12.22 7.93 -2.10
C ASP A 208 11.10 8.93 -2.37
N LYS A 209 10.54 8.86 -3.58
CA LYS A 209 9.44 9.70 -4.04
C LYS A 209 8.37 8.86 -4.70
N SER A 210 7.16 9.38 -4.72
CA SER A 210 6.05 8.83 -5.48
C SER A 210 5.49 9.85 -6.46
N LEU A 211 5.01 9.34 -7.60
CA LEU A 211 4.30 10.07 -8.64
C LEU A 211 2.92 9.44 -8.79
N LEU A 212 1.89 10.17 -8.40
CA LEU A 212 0.51 9.73 -8.53
C LEU A 212 -0.07 10.24 -9.85
N LEU A 213 -0.42 9.32 -10.74
CA LEU A 213 -0.92 9.61 -12.08
C LEU A 213 -2.37 9.16 -12.22
N LYS A 214 -3.27 10.09 -12.57
CA LYS A 214 -4.69 9.82 -12.80
C LYS A 214 -5.13 10.44 -14.11
N GLU A 215 -5.71 9.63 -15.01
CA GLU A 215 -6.28 10.11 -16.27
C GLU A 215 -5.35 11.04 -17.08
N GLY A 216 -4.06 10.72 -17.09
CA GLY A 216 -3.04 11.49 -17.77
C GLY A 216 -2.54 12.74 -17.06
N HIS A 217 -3.07 13.04 -15.87
CA HIS A 217 -2.66 14.20 -15.07
C HIS A 217 -1.81 13.78 -13.86
N LEU A 218 -0.84 14.61 -13.52
CA LEU A 218 -0.08 14.49 -12.29
C LEU A 218 -0.96 14.94 -11.12
N LEU A 219 -1.44 13.99 -10.31
CA LEU A 219 -2.22 14.30 -9.11
C LEU A 219 -1.31 14.86 -8.01
N SER A 220 -0.19 14.19 -7.77
CA SER A 220 0.80 14.60 -6.77
C SER A 220 2.18 14.00 -7.08
N PHE A 221 3.25 14.72 -6.69
CA PHE A 221 4.64 14.27 -6.79
C PHE A 221 5.49 14.84 -5.66
N GLY A 222 6.24 14.01 -4.99
CA GLY A 222 7.10 14.41 -3.88
C GLY A 222 7.62 13.22 -3.10
N LYS A 223 8.14 13.48 -1.90
CA LYS A 223 8.56 12.42 -0.99
C LYS A 223 7.38 11.51 -0.64
N VAL A 224 7.67 10.23 -0.46
CA VAL A 224 6.64 9.23 -0.15
C VAL A 224 5.80 9.65 1.05
N GLU A 225 6.42 10.12 2.11
CA GLU A 225 5.75 10.51 3.37
C GLU A 225 4.82 11.74 3.20
N GLU A 226 5.03 12.55 2.17
CA GLU A 226 4.24 13.74 1.87
C GLU A 226 3.07 13.45 0.91
N VAL A 227 3.30 12.53 -0.04
CA VAL A 227 2.40 12.25 -1.16
C VAL A 227 1.53 11.02 -0.92
N MET A 228 2.09 9.97 -0.31
CA MET A 228 1.38 8.72 -0.04
C MET A 228 0.57 8.84 1.26
N LYS A 229 -0.56 9.55 1.20
CA LYS A 229 -1.55 9.66 2.28
C LYS A 229 -2.84 8.99 1.85
N ALA A 230 -3.59 8.41 2.80
CA ALA A 230 -4.82 7.69 2.49
C ALA A 230 -5.75 8.50 1.59
N GLU A 231 -5.98 9.78 1.91
CA GLU A 231 -6.87 10.65 1.13
C GLU A 231 -6.46 10.78 -0.35
N GLU A 232 -5.16 10.93 -0.63
CA GLU A 232 -4.66 11.05 -2.00
C GLU A 232 -4.70 9.72 -2.75
N VAL A 233 -4.36 8.63 -2.06
CA VAL A 233 -4.42 7.27 -2.61
C VAL A 233 -5.87 6.85 -2.89
N GLU A 234 -6.80 7.20 -2.01
CA GLU A 234 -8.24 6.96 -2.18
C GLU A 234 -8.82 7.73 -3.37
N LYS A 235 -8.46 9.01 -3.53
CA LYS A 235 -8.82 9.82 -4.70
C LYS A 235 -8.28 9.23 -6.00
N LEU A 236 -7.06 8.65 -5.93
CA LEU A 236 -6.40 8.02 -7.07
C LEU A 236 -7.10 6.72 -7.47
N LEU A 237 -7.28 5.79 -6.54
CA LEU A 237 -7.71 4.42 -6.80
C LEU A 237 -9.21 4.19 -6.63
N GLN A 238 -9.94 5.14 -6.01
CA GLN A 238 -11.37 5.03 -5.68
C GLN A 238 -11.69 3.83 -4.77
N VAL A 239 -10.76 3.52 -3.88
CA VAL A 239 -10.86 2.49 -2.85
C VAL A 239 -10.54 3.14 -1.51
N GLU A 240 -11.30 2.81 -0.47
CA GLU A 240 -11.01 3.26 0.90
C GLU A 240 -9.87 2.43 1.50
N PHE A 241 -8.98 3.11 2.24
CA PHE A 241 -7.86 2.47 2.90
C PHE A 241 -7.81 2.86 4.38
N LEU A 242 -7.49 1.89 5.23
CA LEU A 242 -6.95 2.17 6.54
C LEU A 242 -5.45 2.41 6.39
N GLU A 243 -5.00 3.63 6.72
CA GLU A 243 -3.58 3.97 6.76
C GLU A 243 -3.05 3.68 8.17
N THR A 244 -1.97 2.94 8.25
CA THR A 244 -1.23 2.71 9.48
C THR A 244 0.26 2.98 9.26
N ILE A 245 1.05 2.94 10.31
CA ILE A 245 2.51 3.13 10.22
C ILE A 245 3.19 1.77 10.29
N HIS A 246 4.00 1.48 9.29
CA HIS A 246 4.81 0.26 9.28
C HIS A 246 5.85 0.29 10.43
N PRO A 247 5.91 -0.73 11.31
CA PRO A 247 6.64 -0.64 12.57
C PRO A 247 8.17 -0.50 12.43
N PHE A 248 8.74 -0.94 11.33
CA PHE A 248 10.20 -0.86 11.12
C PHE A 248 10.62 0.34 10.26
N SER A 249 9.89 0.66 9.19
CA SER A 249 10.26 1.75 8.28
C SER A 249 9.71 3.10 8.72
N LEU A 250 8.73 3.11 9.62
CA LEU A 250 7.95 4.29 10.06
C LEU A 250 7.27 5.03 8.89
N ARG A 251 7.00 4.30 7.81
CA ARG A 251 6.33 4.80 6.59
C ARG A 251 4.88 4.37 6.53
N PRO A 252 4.03 5.09 5.79
CA PRO A 252 2.63 4.70 5.61
C PRO A 252 2.48 3.27 5.10
N PHE A 253 1.52 2.56 5.61
CA PHE A 253 1.13 1.22 5.18
C PHE A 253 -0.38 1.20 4.94
N PHE A 254 -0.80 0.75 3.77
CA PHE A 254 -2.16 0.84 3.28
C PHE A 254 -2.84 -0.51 3.30
N MET A 255 -3.94 -0.61 4.04
CA MET A 255 -4.82 -1.78 4.07
C MET A 255 -6.13 -1.43 3.37
N PRO A 256 -6.48 -2.06 2.24
CA PRO A 256 -7.74 -1.76 1.56
C PRO A 256 -8.92 -2.17 2.42
N LEU A 257 -9.90 -1.28 2.53
CA LEU A 257 -11.17 -1.56 3.19
C LEU A 257 -12.17 -2.09 2.16
N GLN A 258 -12.85 -3.15 2.53
CA GLN A 258 -13.97 -3.64 1.74
C GLN A 258 -15.16 -2.69 1.90
N LYS A 259 -15.79 -2.28 0.81
CA LYS A 259 -17.02 -1.47 0.89
C LYS A 259 -18.08 -2.25 1.65
N ILE A 260 -18.49 -1.70 2.79
CA ILE A 260 -19.61 -2.22 3.55
C ILE A 260 -20.85 -1.49 3.03
N ASN A 261 -21.80 -2.25 2.48
CA ASN A 261 -23.12 -1.70 2.12
C ASN A 261 -23.89 -1.41 3.40
N ASN A 262 -23.65 -0.23 3.95
CA ASN A 262 -24.33 0.22 5.16
C ASN A 262 -25.72 0.74 4.80
N ASN A 263 -26.70 -0.16 4.74
CA ASN A 263 -28.11 0.18 4.64
C ASN A 263 -28.81 -0.24 5.94
N PRO A 264 -28.78 0.62 6.98
CA PRO A 264 -29.27 0.25 8.31
C PRO A 264 -30.77 0.00 8.28
N SER A 265 -31.18 -1.25 8.42
CA SER A 265 -32.58 -1.67 8.41
C SER A 265 -33.00 -2.47 9.65
N ARG A 266 -32.03 -2.89 10.49
CA ARG A 266 -32.25 -3.83 11.60
C ARG A 266 -32.18 -3.23 13.01
N GLY A 267 -31.91 -1.93 13.13
CA GLY A 267 -31.82 -1.27 14.44
C GLY A 267 -30.42 -0.75 14.76
N ARG A 268 -30.19 -0.40 16.03
CA ARG A 268 -28.97 0.23 16.53
C ARG A 268 -28.27 -0.65 17.56
N VAL A 269 -26.96 -0.84 17.38
CA VAL A 269 -26.10 -1.57 18.31
C VAL A 269 -25.07 -0.62 18.90
N HIS A 270 -24.93 -0.63 20.22
CA HIS A 270 -23.81 0.01 20.90
C HIS A 270 -22.77 -1.05 21.26
N LEU A 271 -21.57 -0.92 20.71
CA LEU A 271 -20.49 -1.90 20.86
C LEU A 271 -19.55 -1.46 21.98
N ILE A 272 -19.34 -2.32 22.97
CA ILE A 272 -18.36 -2.15 24.03
C ILE A 272 -17.13 -2.98 23.68
N CYS A 273 -16.05 -2.29 23.27
CA CYS A 273 -14.82 -2.88 22.75
C CYS A 273 -13.61 -2.02 23.16
N GLY A 274 -12.43 -2.37 22.66
CA GLY A 274 -11.17 -1.67 22.82
C GLY A 274 -9.98 -2.58 22.54
N GLY A 275 -8.82 -1.99 22.17
CA GLY A 275 -7.62 -2.74 21.86
C GLY A 275 -7.73 -3.59 20.59
N GLY A 276 -8.52 -3.16 19.62
CA GLY A 276 -8.73 -3.87 18.35
C GLY A 276 -9.75 -5.01 18.42
N SER A 277 -10.37 -5.22 19.58
CA SER A 277 -11.33 -6.31 19.78
C SER A 277 -12.66 -6.12 19.05
N GLY A 278 -13.02 -4.88 18.75
CA GLY A 278 -14.26 -4.49 18.10
C GLY A 278 -14.27 -4.61 16.58
N SER A 279 -13.10 -4.57 15.95
CA SER A 279 -12.96 -4.41 14.49
C SER A 279 -13.73 -5.47 13.68
N ARG A 280 -13.62 -6.75 14.07
CA ARG A 280 -14.36 -7.85 13.44
C ARG A 280 -15.87 -7.66 13.59
N PHE A 281 -16.33 -7.31 14.78
CA PHE A 281 -17.75 -7.18 15.10
C PHE A 281 -18.38 -5.92 14.49
N MET A 282 -17.63 -4.83 14.36
CA MET A 282 -18.08 -3.66 13.59
C MET A 282 -18.45 -4.04 12.17
N ARG A 283 -17.58 -4.78 11.50
CA ARG A 283 -17.82 -5.25 10.14
C ARG A 283 -19.03 -6.18 10.07
N GLU A 284 -19.07 -7.21 10.90
CA GLU A 284 -20.14 -8.21 10.94
C GLU A 284 -21.53 -7.57 11.16
N LEU A 285 -21.63 -6.65 12.11
CA LEU A 285 -22.88 -5.95 12.41
C LEU A 285 -23.30 -4.96 11.31
N LEU A 286 -22.35 -4.24 10.70
CA LEU A 286 -22.64 -3.36 9.56
C LEU A 286 -23.12 -4.16 8.34
N GLU A 287 -22.47 -5.26 8.02
CA GLU A 287 -22.88 -6.18 6.94
C GLU A 287 -24.27 -6.79 7.22
N ALA A 288 -24.59 -7.03 8.49
CA ALA A 288 -25.91 -7.49 8.91
C ALA A 288 -26.99 -6.39 8.86
N GLY A 289 -26.65 -5.13 8.55
CA GLY A 289 -27.59 -4.02 8.40
C GLY A 289 -27.92 -3.27 9.69
N PHE A 290 -27.06 -3.31 10.71
CA PHE A 290 -27.21 -2.51 11.92
C PHE A 290 -26.51 -1.16 11.80
N SER A 291 -27.07 -0.12 12.45
CA SER A 291 -26.31 1.10 12.73
C SER A 291 -25.50 0.91 14.02
N LEU A 292 -24.27 1.38 14.03
CA LEU A 292 -23.37 1.20 15.17
C LEU A 292 -23.10 2.50 15.93
N SER A 293 -22.79 2.35 17.20
CA SER A 293 -22.06 3.32 18.01
C SER A 293 -21.11 2.58 18.93
N LEU A 294 -20.00 3.22 19.33
CA LEU A 294 -19.01 2.61 20.21
C LEU A 294 -19.00 3.26 21.60
N GLY A 295 -18.87 2.41 22.63
CA GLY A 295 -18.63 2.82 24.01
C GLY A 295 -17.27 3.46 24.18
N VAL A 296 -16.87 3.90 25.38
CA VAL A 296 -15.63 4.66 25.50
C VAL A 296 -14.43 3.85 24.99
N VAL A 297 -13.70 4.45 24.06
CA VAL A 297 -12.40 3.96 23.57
C VAL A 297 -11.35 5.05 23.75
N ASN A 298 -10.08 4.67 23.94
CA ASN A 298 -9.02 5.67 23.96
C ASN A 298 -8.69 6.14 22.53
N GLN A 299 -8.29 7.39 22.41
CA GLN A 299 -7.68 7.89 21.17
C GLN A 299 -6.42 7.06 20.83
N LEU A 300 -6.14 6.86 19.55
CA LEU A 300 -5.07 5.98 19.03
C LEU A 300 -5.31 4.49 19.27
N ASP A 301 -6.53 4.10 19.67
CA ASP A 301 -6.94 2.70 19.68
C ASP A 301 -7.34 2.28 18.26
N SER A 302 -6.97 1.07 17.83
CA SER A 302 -7.30 0.56 16.48
C SER A 302 -8.81 0.47 16.23
N ASP A 303 -9.63 0.22 17.27
CA ASP A 303 -11.08 0.26 17.15
C ASP A 303 -11.60 1.69 16.94
N GLU A 304 -10.94 2.68 17.55
CA GLU A 304 -11.25 4.10 17.38
C GLU A 304 -10.93 4.57 15.97
N GLU A 305 -9.74 4.21 15.46
CA GLU A 305 -9.32 4.57 14.11
C GLU A 305 -10.24 3.98 13.04
N LEU A 306 -10.59 2.69 13.18
CA LEU A 306 -11.53 2.02 12.28
C LEU A 306 -12.93 2.62 12.34
N ALA A 307 -13.45 2.90 13.55
CA ALA A 307 -14.77 3.48 13.74
C ALA A 307 -14.87 4.87 13.08
N LYS A 308 -13.87 5.73 13.25
CA LYS A 308 -13.79 7.02 12.55
C LYS A 308 -13.82 6.86 11.04
N LYS A 309 -13.04 5.93 10.51
CA LYS A 309 -12.98 5.66 9.07
C LYS A 309 -14.32 5.18 8.52
N LEU A 310 -15.04 4.36 9.29
CA LEU A 310 -16.37 3.86 8.93
C LEU A 310 -17.51 4.86 9.25
N GLY A 311 -17.20 6.05 9.77
CA GLY A 311 -18.20 7.05 10.14
C GLY A 311 -19.10 6.61 11.30
N ILE A 312 -18.65 5.70 12.15
CA ILE A 312 -19.40 5.21 13.32
C ILE A 312 -19.28 6.24 14.44
N PRO A 313 -20.40 6.69 15.06
CA PRO A 313 -20.38 7.54 16.25
C PRO A 313 -19.63 6.89 17.40
N ILE A 314 -18.64 7.59 17.95
CA ILE A 314 -17.79 7.11 19.04
C ILE A 314 -17.66 8.14 20.16
N VAL A 315 -17.44 7.66 21.36
CA VAL A 315 -17.05 8.47 22.52
C VAL A 315 -15.61 8.12 22.89
N GLN A 316 -14.74 9.14 23.02
CA GLN A 316 -13.31 8.97 23.13
C GLN A 316 -12.76 9.56 24.42
N GLU A 317 -11.79 8.88 25.02
CA GLU A 317 -10.94 9.42 26.10
C GLU A 317 -9.52 9.68 25.54
N LYS A 318 -8.73 10.46 26.25
CA LYS A 318 -7.32 10.72 25.90
C LYS A 318 -6.51 9.44 25.84
N PRO A 319 -5.44 9.39 25.04
CA PRO A 319 -4.60 8.21 24.94
C PRO A 319 -4.08 7.76 26.32
N PHE A 320 -4.08 6.46 26.56
CA PHE A 320 -3.55 5.83 27.79
C PHE A 320 -4.13 6.36 29.11
N SER A 321 -5.25 7.08 29.06
CA SER A 321 -5.92 7.61 30.26
C SER A 321 -7.06 6.69 30.72
N PRO A 322 -7.29 6.58 32.02
CA PRO A 322 -8.52 5.96 32.54
C PRO A 322 -9.75 6.75 32.07
N PHE A 323 -10.85 6.04 31.84
CA PHE A 323 -12.10 6.67 31.43
C PHE A 323 -12.69 7.58 32.52
N SER A 324 -12.83 8.85 32.19
CA SER A 324 -13.41 9.85 33.10
C SER A 324 -14.92 9.70 33.22
N SER A 325 -15.47 10.07 34.34
CA SER A 325 -16.92 9.97 34.61
C SER A 325 -17.75 10.76 33.58
N SER A 326 -17.23 11.90 33.09
CA SER A 326 -17.90 12.70 32.06
C SER A 326 -17.98 11.98 30.70
N VAL A 327 -16.93 11.32 30.30
CA VAL A 327 -16.88 10.58 29.02
C VAL A 327 -17.73 9.30 29.11
N VAL A 328 -17.74 8.64 30.27
CA VAL A 328 -18.61 7.47 30.51
C VAL A 328 -20.09 7.88 30.46
N GLU A 329 -20.47 9.04 31.03
CA GLU A 329 -21.84 9.52 30.95
C GLU A 329 -22.25 9.91 29.51
N GLU A 330 -21.32 10.48 28.71
CA GLU A 330 -21.54 10.72 27.28
C GLU A 330 -21.80 9.40 26.54
N ALA A 331 -20.97 8.38 26.78
CA ALA A 331 -21.13 7.05 26.19
C ALA A 331 -22.45 6.40 26.62
N TYR A 332 -22.85 6.57 27.88
CA TYR A 332 -24.13 6.10 28.35
C TYR A 332 -25.32 6.76 27.60
N GLN A 333 -25.28 8.08 27.36
CA GLN A 333 -26.33 8.77 26.61
C GLN A 333 -26.38 8.32 25.14
N LEU A 334 -25.23 7.95 24.58
CA LEU A 334 -25.14 7.39 23.23
C LEU A 334 -25.70 5.95 23.19
N ALA A 335 -25.26 5.10 24.12
CA ALA A 335 -25.69 3.71 24.26
C ALA A 335 -27.21 3.57 24.56
N LYS A 336 -27.77 4.50 25.32
CA LYS A 336 -29.21 4.52 25.61
C LYS A 336 -30.09 4.62 24.36
N LYS A 337 -29.56 5.16 23.26
CA LYS A 337 -30.28 5.25 21.97
C LYS A 337 -30.23 3.94 21.19
N ALA A 338 -29.40 2.98 21.60
CA ALA A 338 -29.26 1.69 20.93
C ALA A 338 -30.36 0.71 21.38
N ASP A 339 -30.72 -0.21 20.51
CA ASP A 339 -31.66 -1.30 20.79
C ASP A 339 -30.93 -2.47 21.49
N PHE A 340 -29.67 -2.67 21.14
CA PHE A 340 -28.80 -3.71 21.70
C PHE A 340 -27.49 -3.11 22.17
N ILE A 341 -26.97 -3.61 23.28
CA ILE A 341 -25.64 -3.37 23.81
C ILE A 341 -24.87 -4.67 23.65
N VAL A 342 -23.70 -4.63 23.03
CA VAL A 342 -22.89 -5.83 22.78
C VAL A 342 -21.52 -5.67 23.44
N ILE A 343 -21.17 -6.62 24.31
CA ILE A 343 -19.86 -6.70 24.96
C ILE A 343 -19.06 -7.79 24.22
N VAL A 344 -17.96 -7.37 23.61
CA VAL A 344 -17.05 -8.29 22.90
C VAL A 344 -15.85 -8.69 23.76
N PRO A 345 -15.08 -9.73 23.39
CA PRO A 345 -13.86 -10.11 24.07
C PRO A 345 -12.86 -8.94 24.10
N THR A 346 -12.76 -8.26 25.25
CA THR A 346 -11.95 -7.05 25.42
C THR A 346 -10.98 -7.23 26.58
N TYR A 347 -9.74 -6.73 26.44
CA TYR A 347 -8.77 -6.74 27.53
C TYR A 347 -9.13 -5.69 28.59
N TRP A 348 -9.62 -6.15 29.74
CA TRP A 348 -10.11 -5.32 30.82
C TRP A 348 -9.00 -4.95 31.79
N GLY A 349 -8.60 -3.69 31.79
CA GLY A 349 -7.76 -3.09 32.81
C GLY A 349 -8.55 -2.16 33.72
N ARG A 350 -7.94 -1.64 34.79
CA ARG A 350 -8.61 -0.71 35.72
C ARG A 350 -9.17 0.54 35.04
N GLY A 351 -8.53 0.98 33.93
CA GLY A 351 -8.90 2.20 33.21
C GLY A 351 -10.19 2.10 32.41
N ASN A 352 -10.53 0.91 31.87
CA ASN A 352 -11.69 0.71 31.00
C ASN A 352 -12.85 -0.07 31.66
N LEU A 353 -12.70 -0.50 32.93
CA LEU A 353 -13.80 -1.11 33.70
C LEU A 353 -15.08 -0.27 33.72
N PRO A 354 -15.05 1.09 33.68
CA PRO A 354 -16.27 1.88 33.63
C PRO A 354 -17.20 1.57 32.46
N ASN A 355 -16.72 0.97 31.37
CA ASN A 355 -17.59 0.46 30.29
C ASN A 355 -18.48 -0.70 30.76
N LEU A 356 -18.02 -1.54 31.67
CA LEU A 356 -18.84 -2.59 32.28
C LEU A 356 -19.86 -2.00 33.27
N ASP A 357 -19.50 -0.93 33.99
CA ASP A 357 -20.46 -0.21 34.84
C ASP A 357 -21.59 0.43 34.03
N LEU A 358 -21.23 0.96 32.84
CA LEU A 358 -22.20 1.47 31.86
C LEU A 358 -23.16 0.35 31.41
N ALA A 359 -22.64 -0.82 31.06
CA ALA A 359 -23.45 -1.97 30.66
C ALA A 359 -24.34 -2.47 31.79
N GLU A 360 -23.83 -2.56 33.04
CA GLU A 360 -24.61 -2.92 34.23
C GLU A 360 -25.79 -1.94 34.48
N ARG A 361 -25.54 -0.65 34.28
CA ARG A 361 -26.60 0.37 34.40
C ARG A 361 -27.66 0.19 33.31
N LEU A 362 -27.29 -0.06 32.09
CA LEU A 362 -28.21 -0.22 30.97
C LEU A 362 -29.06 -1.48 31.07
N VAL A 363 -28.51 -2.61 31.54
CA VAL A 363 -29.30 -3.84 31.73
C VAL A 363 -30.35 -3.66 32.83
N LYS A 364 -30.05 -2.94 33.92
CA LYS A 364 -31.01 -2.58 34.98
C LYS A 364 -32.13 -1.67 34.47
N GLU A 365 -31.87 -0.87 33.44
CA GLU A 365 -32.89 -0.03 32.79
C GLU A 365 -33.71 -0.80 31.72
N GLY A 366 -33.49 -2.11 31.60
CA GLY A 366 -34.24 -2.98 30.68
C GLY A 366 -33.70 -3.02 29.26
N LYS A 367 -32.49 -2.53 29.02
CA LYS A 367 -31.82 -2.67 27.71
C LYS A 367 -31.36 -4.11 27.50
N VAL A 368 -31.41 -4.56 26.24
CA VAL A 368 -30.87 -5.87 25.86
C VAL A 368 -29.38 -5.78 25.82
N VAL A 369 -28.69 -6.44 26.73
CA VAL A 369 -27.23 -6.55 26.79
C VAL A 369 -26.82 -7.96 26.38
N LEU A 370 -26.05 -8.06 25.30
CA LEU A 370 -25.48 -9.30 24.78
C LEU A 370 -24.01 -9.38 25.16
N ILE A 371 -23.58 -10.50 25.68
CA ILE A 371 -22.19 -10.76 26.06
C ILE A 371 -21.74 -11.95 25.24
N LEU A 372 -20.71 -11.75 24.42
CA LEU A 372 -20.12 -12.89 23.72
C LEU A 372 -19.49 -13.86 24.73
N GLU A 373 -19.74 -15.17 24.55
CA GLU A 373 -19.25 -16.21 25.47
C GLU A 373 -17.73 -16.11 25.65
N GLU A 374 -16.98 -15.83 24.59
CA GLU A 374 -15.54 -15.65 24.64
C GLU A 374 -15.13 -14.49 25.56
N ALA A 375 -15.96 -13.45 25.74
CA ALA A 375 -15.67 -12.32 26.62
C ALA A 375 -15.61 -12.71 28.09
N LEU A 376 -16.19 -13.87 28.46
CA LEU A 376 -16.16 -14.42 29.81
C LEU A 376 -14.85 -15.14 30.15
N ASN A 377 -13.94 -15.28 29.18
CA ASN A 377 -12.68 -15.98 29.43
C ASN A 377 -11.78 -15.12 30.36
N PRO A 378 -11.31 -15.69 31.50
CA PRO A 378 -10.48 -14.98 32.47
C PRO A 378 -9.19 -14.38 31.89
N ARG A 379 -8.73 -14.87 30.75
CA ARG A 379 -7.54 -14.33 30.06
C ARG A 379 -7.66 -12.84 29.69
N PHE A 380 -8.88 -12.32 29.61
CA PHE A 380 -9.17 -10.93 29.30
C PHE A 380 -9.20 -10.02 30.51
N ASP A 381 -9.14 -10.57 31.75
CA ASP A 381 -9.22 -9.79 32.98
C ASP A 381 -7.81 -9.45 33.52
N TYR A 382 -7.39 -8.21 33.31
CA TYR A 382 -6.17 -7.59 33.86
C TYR A 382 -6.49 -6.66 35.04
N ALA A 383 -7.73 -6.74 35.57
CA ALA A 383 -8.20 -5.93 36.68
C ALA A 383 -8.38 -6.74 37.98
N GLU A 384 -7.58 -7.81 38.17
CA GLU A 384 -7.57 -8.62 39.39
C GLU A 384 -8.93 -9.29 39.69
N GLY A 385 -9.61 -9.81 38.68
CA GLY A 385 -10.91 -10.48 38.81
C GLY A 385 -12.12 -9.54 38.78
N LYS A 386 -11.92 -8.23 38.80
CA LYS A 386 -13.05 -7.25 38.85
C LYS A 386 -13.87 -7.23 37.57
N ALA A 387 -13.25 -7.51 36.41
CA ALA A 387 -14.03 -7.57 35.16
C ALA A 387 -14.95 -8.80 35.18
N GLN A 388 -14.48 -9.94 35.66
CA GLN A 388 -15.28 -11.15 35.78
C GLN A 388 -16.44 -10.95 36.77
N GLU A 389 -16.22 -10.29 37.92
CA GLU A 389 -17.27 -9.97 38.87
C GLU A 389 -18.36 -9.07 38.26
N LYS A 390 -17.95 -8.05 37.46
CA LYS A 390 -18.89 -7.16 36.78
C LYS A 390 -19.67 -7.88 35.66
N LEU A 391 -19.00 -8.69 34.84
CA LEU A 391 -19.68 -9.49 33.81
C LEU A 391 -20.72 -10.43 34.44
N LYS A 392 -20.35 -11.12 35.54
CA LYS A 392 -21.29 -11.95 36.30
C LYS A 392 -22.51 -11.18 36.78
N LYS A 393 -22.30 -9.99 37.33
CA LYS A 393 -23.37 -9.10 37.76
C LYS A 393 -24.30 -8.69 36.61
N ILE A 394 -23.73 -8.34 35.45
CA ILE A 394 -24.54 -8.01 34.26
C ILE A 394 -25.42 -9.19 33.85
N ILE A 395 -24.89 -10.42 33.93
CA ILE A 395 -25.67 -11.65 33.63
C ILE A 395 -26.78 -11.84 34.67
N GLU A 396 -26.49 -11.69 35.96
CA GLU A 396 -27.47 -11.80 37.05
C GLU A 396 -28.63 -10.79 36.93
N GLU A 397 -28.33 -9.58 36.39
CA GLU A 397 -29.32 -8.51 36.15
C GLU A 397 -30.05 -8.66 34.79
N GLY A 398 -29.83 -9.74 34.04
CA GLY A 398 -30.57 -10.05 32.81
C GLY A 398 -29.78 -9.93 31.52
N GLY A 399 -28.48 -9.73 31.58
CA GLY A 399 -27.56 -9.84 30.41
C GLY A 399 -27.57 -11.23 29.81
N ARG A 400 -27.53 -11.34 28.49
CA ARG A 400 -27.63 -12.59 27.76
C ARG A 400 -26.28 -13.00 27.19
N VAL A 401 -25.84 -14.21 27.53
CA VAL A 401 -24.62 -14.78 26.90
C VAL A 401 -25.01 -15.37 25.56
N VAL A 402 -24.23 -15.05 24.53
CA VAL A 402 -24.42 -15.55 23.16
C VAL A 402 -23.10 -16.10 22.62
N GLU A 403 -23.17 -17.19 21.87
CA GLU A 403 -21.99 -17.82 21.26
C GLU A 403 -21.45 -16.95 20.12
N ASP A 404 -22.34 -16.49 19.24
CA ASP A 404 -22.03 -15.56 18.14
C ASP A 404 -23.22 -14.61 17.87
N LEU A 405 -22.94 -13.47 17.26
CA LEU A 405 -23.95 -12.46 16.94
C LEU A 405 -24.81 -12.86 15.73
N SER A 406 -24.24 -13.56 14.78
CA SER A 406 -24.93 -13.94 13.54
C SER A 406 -26.07 -14.92 13.81
N SER A 407 -25.85 -15.90 14.66
CA SER A 407 -26.90 -16.86 15.08
C SER A 407 -27.99 -16.17 15.88
N TYR A 408 -27.64 -15.28 16.79
CA TYR A 408 -28.61 -14.54 17.60
C TYR A 408 -29.53 -13.66 16.73
N PHE A 409 -28.97 -12.87 15.82
CA PHE A 409 -29.73 -11.96 14.97
C PHE A 409 -30.43 -12.64 13.76
N SER A 410 -30.07 -13.88 13.41
CA SER A 410 -30.76 -14.67 12.39
C SER A 410 -32.01 -15.34 12.94
N SER A 411 -32.07 -15.57 14.25
CA SER A 411 -33.18 -16.22 14.95
C SER A 411 -34.23 -15.24 15.50
N SER A 412 -33.94 -13.94 15.43
CA SER A 412 -34.79 -12.82 15.85
C SER A 412 -35.37 -12.06 14.67
#